data_3b7a4d4bc353418b306f1a4977186701
#
_entry.id   3b7a4d4bc353418b306f1a4977186701
#
_cell.length_a   1.000
_cell.length_b   1.000
_cell.length_c   1.000
_cell.angle_alpha   90.00
_cell.angle_beta   90.00
_cell.angle_gamma   90.00
#
_symmetry.space_group_name_H-M   'P 1'
#
loop_
_entity.id
_entity.type
_entity.pdbx_description
1 polymer ?
#
loop_
_entity_poly.entity_id
_entity_poly.type
_entity_poly.pdbx_seq_one_letter_code
_entity_poly.pdbx_strand_id
1 'polypeptide(L)'
;MNVHKNAKLTPAGRALLVERVLTQRQRWAVVAVGFGVSKRTVGKWVRRWQAEGNVGLRDRSSRPHHCRRQVPGRVVRRIERLRRRRRTGPEIATVVGLPVATVGLVLRRLGLSRLRALEPRERPQRYERASAGELVHIDSKRFVRFRQVGHRIHGERARRSRRVGFEHLHVCVDDATRLAYTELLAADDAAGAVGFLGRAAAWFGRLGVQIERVMTDNAFAYTSHAYQAALRAMGARHLRTRPYTPRTNGKAERFIQTCLREWAYRRPYRSSAVRAAALPGFIQRYNVERPHTSLQRRPPLARLLELGEQRA
;
A
#
# COMPACT_ATOMS: atom_id res chain seq x y z
N MET A 1 13.40 -10.51 -25.70
CA MET A 1 13.86 -9.67 -26.86
C MET A 1 12.59 -9.20 -27.58
N ASN A 2 12.25 -7.90 -27.50
CA ASN A 2 11.04 -7.36 -28.15
C ASN A 2 11.34 -7.09 -29.66
N VAL A 3 11.13 -8.10 -30.47
CA VAL A 3 11.15 -7.90 -31.94
C VAL A 3 9.73 -7.58 -32.37
N HIS A 4 9.53 -6.46 -33.07
CA HIS A 4 8.22 -6.09 -33.57
C HIS A 4 7.68 -7.21 -34.49
N LYS A 5 6.41 -7.61 -34.30
CA LYS A 5 5.78 -8.72 -35.04
C LYS A 5 5.87 -8.60 -36.57
N ASN A 6 5.96 -7.37 -37.11
CA ASN A 6 6.08 -7.07 -38.53
C ASN A 6 7.53 -6.79 -38.96
N ALA A 7 8.53 -7.10 -38.14
CA ALA A 7 9.92 -6.91 -38.53
C ALA A 7 10.30 -7.93 -39.63
N LYS A 8 10.66 -7.47 -40.82
CA LYS A 8 11.10 -8.34 -41.93
C LYS A 8 12.39 -9.11 -41.62
N LEU A 9 13.25 -8.57 -40.75
CA LEU A 9 14.49 -9.18 -40.32
C LEU A 9 14.64 -9.13 -38.81
N THR A 10 14.68 -10.28 -38.17
CA THR A 10 15.08 -10.45 -36.78
C THR A 10 16.62 -10.40 -36.67
N PRO A 11 17.22 -10.25 -35.47
CA PRO A 11 18.67 -10.35 -35.30
C PRO A 11 19.26 -11.66 -35.85
N ALA A 12 18.58 -12.78 -35.67
CA ALA A 12 18.96 -14.07 -36.24
C ALA A 12 18.87 -14.06 -37.77
N GLY A 13 17.80 -13.50 -38.35
CA GLY A 13 17.67 -13.34 -39.79
C GLY A 13 18.77 -12.43 -40.40
N ARG A 14 19.21 -11.41 -39.65
CA ARG A 14 20.36 -10.54 -40.06
C ARG A 14 21.67 -11.28 -40.02
N ALA A 15 21.88 -12.16 -39.03
CA ALA A 15 23.06 -13.00 -38.96
C ALA A 15 23.14 -13.97 -40.15
N LEU A 16 22.04 -14.65 -40.47
CA LEU A 16 21.96 -15.54 -41.61
C LEU A 16 22.13 -14.81 -42.96
N LEU A 17 21.61 -13.58 -43.08
CA LEU A 17 21.83 -12.73 -44.24
C LEU A 17 23.31 -12.40 -44.43
N VAL A 18 23.99 -12.02 -43.35
CA VAL A 18 25.44 -11.70 -43.37
C VAL A 18 26.26 -12.95 -43.70
N GLU A 19 25.95 -14.09 -43.11
CA GLU A 19 26.59 -15.37 -43.37
C GLU A 19 26.53 -15.75 -44.88
N ARG A 20 25.34 -15.65 -45.50
CA ARG A 20 25.17 -15.92 -46.93
C ARG A 20 26.04 -15.04 -47.81
N VAL A 21 26.25 -13.79 -47.44
CA VAL A 21 27.09 -12.86 -48.19
C VAL A 21 28.57 -13.15 -47.97
N LEU A 22 29.00 -13.25 -46.70
CA LEU A 22 30.44 -13.29 -46.37
C LEU A 22 31.04 -14.69 -46.43
N THR A 23 30.31 -15.69 -45.97
CA THR A 23 30.77 -17.08 -45.90
C THR A 23 30.41 -17.84 -47.19
N GLN A 24 29.16 -17.76 -47.62
CA GLN A 24 28.68 -18.46 -48.80
C GLN A 24 28.92 -17.65 -50.10
N ARG A 25 29.51 -16.44 -50.03
CA ARG A 25 29.89 -15.55 -51.17
C ARG A 25 28.72 -15.30 -52.15
N GLN A 26 27.46 -15.35 -51.70
CA GLN A 26 26.33 -15.08 -52.54
C GLN A 26 26.26 -13.60 -52.95
N ARG A 27 25.82 -13.34 -54.18
CA ARG A 27 25.64 -11.95 -54.65
C ARG A 27 24.54 -11.26 -53.85
N TRP A 28 24.79 -9.99 -53.47
CA TRP A 28 23.82 -9.19 -52.67
C TRP A 28 22.41 -9.14 -53.27
N ALA A 29 22.28 -9.19 -54.60
CA ALA A 29 21.02 -9.21 -55.29
C ALA A 29 20.21 -10.48 -54.94
N VAL A 30 20.86 -11.65 -54.94
CA VAL A 30 20.25 -12.95 -54.64
C VAL A 30 19.81 -13.00 -53.20
N VAL A 31 20.69 -12.56 -52.27
CA VAL A 31 20.36 -12.51 -50.85
C VAL A 31 19.23 -11.52 -50.55
N ALA A 32 19.21 -10.37 -51.23
CA ALA A 32 18.13 -9.39 -51.09
C ALA A 32 16.78 -9.94 -51.48
N VAL A 33 16.69 -10.67 -52.60
CA VAL A 33 15.46 -11.33 -53.03
C VAL A 33 15.01 -12.41 -52.02
N GLY A 34 15.95 -13.30 -51.63
CA GLY A 34 15.64 -14.38 -50.65
C GLY A 34 15.12 -13.91 -49.28
N PHE A 35 15.52 -12.72 -48.83
CA PHE A 35 15.02 -12.14 -47.59
C PHE A 35 13.93 -11.09 -47.78
N GLY A 36 13.46 -10.83 -48.99
CA GLY A 36 12.45 -9.82 -49.30
C GLY A 36 12.85 -8.39 -48.90
N VAL A 37 14.15 -8.05 -49.01
CA VAL A 37 14.73 -6.75 -48.66
C VAL A 37 15.47 -6.12 -49.83
N SER A 38 15.81 -4.83 -49.72
CA SER A 38 16.61 -4.15 -50.74
C SER A 38 18.11 -4.49 -50.64
N LYS A 39 18.85 -4.40 -51.75
CA LYS A 39 20.33 -4.52 -51.76
C LYS A 39 20.98 -3.55 -50.77
N ARG A 40 20.44 -2.33 -50.61
CA ARG A 40 20.89 -1.35 -49.62
C ARG A 40 20.76 -1.87 -48.17
N THR A 41 19.72 -2.61 -47.88
CA THR A 41 19.51 -3.23 -46.57
C THR A 41 20.53 -4.34 -46.32
N VAL A 42 20.84 -5.17 -47.33
CA VAL A 42 21.90 -6.16 -47.23
C VAL A 42 23.25 -5.49 -46.94
N GLY A 43 23.63 -4.50 -47.73
CA GLY A 43 24.89 -3.75 -47.51
C GLY A 43 24.96 -3.03 -46.16
N LYS A 44 23.83 -2.54 -45.64
CA LYS A 44 23.75 -1.98 -44.30
C LYS A 44 24.14 -3.00 -43.23
N TRP A 45 23.59 -4.20 -43.31
CA TRP A 45 23.82 -5.22 -42.27
C TRP A 45 25.22 -5.83 -42.37
N VAL A 46 25.73 -6.04 -43.58
CA VAL A 46 27.11 -6.50 -43.81
C VAL A 46 28.11 -5.51 -43.24
N ARG A 47 27.98 -4.22 -43.56
CA ARG A 47 28.90 -3.17 -43.04
C ARG A 47 28.84 -3.06 -41.50
N ARG A 48 27.65 -3.16 -40.91
CA ARG A 48 27.49 -3.12 -39.45
C ARG A 48 28.10 -4.34 -38.77
N TRP A 49 28.00 -5.50 -39.40
CA TRP A 49 28.62 -6.71 -38.87
C TRP A 49 30.17 -6.63 -39.00
N GLN A 50 30.70 -6.15 -40.13
CA GLN A 50 32.12 -5.96 -40.32
C GLN A 50 32.74 -4.97 -39.32
N ALA A 51 31.99 -3.93 -38.93
CA ALA A 51 32.43 -2.92 -37.96
C ALA A 51 32.33 -3.34 -36.50
N GLU A 52 31.27 -4.11 -36.13
CA GLU A 52 30.88 -4.34 -34.74
C GLU A 52 30.60 -5.81 -34.43
N GLY A 53 30.78 -6.73 -35.37
CA GLY A 53 30.43 -8.14 -35.21
C GLY A 53 28.92 -8.35 -34.92
N ASN A 54 28.62 -9.35 -34.13
CA ASN A 54 27.24 -9.69 -33.75
C ASN A 54 26.48 -8.58 -33.03
N VAL A 55 27.20 -7.68 -32.33
CA VAL A 55 26.60 -6.52 -31.67
C VAL A 55 25.98 -5.56 -32.68
N GLY A 56 26.60 -5.42 -33.84
CA GLY A 56 26.11 -4.60 -34.95
C GLY A 56 24.77 -5.05 -35.52
N LEU A 57 24.37 -6.31 -35.33
CA LEU A 57 23.10 -6.86 -35.81
C LEU A 57 21.90 -6.57 -34.88
N ARG A 58 22.15 -6.04 -33.68
CA ARG A 58 21.08 -5.64 -32.73
C ARG A 58 20.38 -4.37 -33.19
N ASP A 59 19.14 -4.20 -32.73
CA ASP A 59 18.43 -2.94 -32.95
C ASP A 59 19.07 -1.80 -32.17
N ARG A 60 19.26 -0.69 -32.84
CA ARG A 60 19.71 0.57 -32.24
C ARG A 60 18.52 1.44 -31.91
N SER A 61 18.65 2.29 -30.91
CA SER A 61 17.65 3.31 -30.61
C SER A 61 17.38 4.19 -31.83
N SER A 62 16.11 4.39 -32.15
CA SER A 62 15.66 5.34 -33.17
C SER A 62 15.62 6.79 -32.68
N ARG A 63 15.99 7.02 -31.42
CA ARG A 63 15.99 8.36 -30.83
C ARG A 63 17.02 9.24 -31.51
N PRO A 64 16.67 10.46 -31.94
CA PRO A 64 17.64 11.40 -32.52
C PRO A 64 18.76 11.73 -31.53
N HIS A 65 19.99 11.78 -32.01
CA HIS A 65 21.17 12.19 -31.22
C HIS A 65 21.00 13.66 -30.73
N HIS A 66 20.40 14.51 -31.53
CA HIS A 66 20.12 15.90 -31.23
C HIS A 66 18.61 16.19 -31.28
N CYS A 67 18.03 16.55 -30.14
CA CYS A 67 16.67 17.02 -30.05
C CYS A 67 16.66 18.56 -29.90
N ARG A 68 16.36 19.30 -30.98
CA ARG A 68 16.29 20.77 -30.97
C ARG A 68 15.34 21.35 -29.92
N ARG A 69 14.31 20.60 -29.53
CA ARG A 69 13.31 20.98 -28.51
C ARG A 69 13.61 20.46 -27.09
N GLN A 70 14.85 20.01 -26.84
CA GLN A 70 15.21 19.54 -25.51
C GLN A 70 15.40 20.73 -24.55
N VAL A 71 14.80 20.67 -23.38
CA VAL A 71 15.00 21.69 -22.34
C VAL A 71 16.46 21.71 -21.93
N PRO A 72 17.14 22.88 -22.01
CA PRO A 72 18.57 22.98 -21.68
C PRO A 72 18.86 22.51 -20.25
N GLY A 73 20.01 21.84 -20.05
CA GLY A 73 20.38 21.29 -18.73
C GLY A 73 20.40 22.35 -17.61
N ARG A 74 20.79 23.60 -17.92
CA ARG A 74 20.72 24.71 -16.94
C ARG A 74 19.28 24.98 -16.45
N VAL A 75 18.31 24.88 -17.34
CA VAL A 75 16.89 25.08 -17.00
C VAL A 75 16.37 23.88 -16.22
N VAL A 76 16.76 22.65 -16.58
CA VAL A 76 16.42 21.44 -15.81
C VAL A 76 16.92 21.55 -14.35
N ARG A 77 18.18 21.97 -14.15
CA ARG A 77 18.73 22.20 -12.80
C ARG A 77 17.99 23.31 -12.04
N ARG A 78 17.56 24.37 -12.73
CA ARG A 78 16.74 25.44 -12.11
C ARG A 78 15.36 24.92 -11.67
N ILE A 79 14.70 24.11 -12.51
CA ILE A 79 13.41 23.45 -12.18
C ILE A 79 13.59 22.56 -10.95
N GLU A 80 14.62 21.74 -10.90
CA GLU A 80 14.93 20.88 -9.77
C GLU A 80 15.13 21.68 -8.47
N ARG A 81 15.96 22.73 -8.52
CA ARG A 81 16.22 23.60 -7.36
C ARG A 81 14.94 24.24 -6.82
N LEU A 82 14.07 24.74 -7.70
CA LEU A 82 12.79 25.34 -7.31
C LEU A 82 11.86 24.27 -6.72
N ARG A 83 11.84 23.06 -7.27
CA ARG A 83 11.05 21.95 -6.74
C ARG A 83 11.53 21.50 -5.36
N ARG A 84 12.85 21.45 -5.12
CA ARG A 84 13.42 21.17 -3.80
C ARG A 84 13.05 22.23 -2.77
N ARG A 85 12.80 23.48 -3.20
CA ARG A 85 12.20 24.56 -2.39
C ARG A 85 10.66 24.48 -2.29
N ARG A 86 10.08 23.30 -2.59
CA ARG A 86 8.64 22.97 -2.52
C ARG A 86 7.73 23.79 -3.43
N ARG A 87 8.26 24.47 -4.44
CA ARG A 87 7.42 25.20 -5.41
C ARG A 87 6.58 24.22 -6.23
N THR A 88 5.36 24.62 -6.54
CA THR A 88 4.42 23.85 -7.37
C THR A 88 4.83 23.88 -8.85
N GLY A 89 4.31 22.97 -9.66
CA GLY A 89 4.56 22.95 -11.11
C GLY A 89 4.22 24.27 -11.81
N PRO A 90 3.02 24.85 -11.57
CA PRO A 90 2.65 26.16 -12.14
C PRO A 90 3.59 27.30 -11.72
N GLU A 91 3.94 27.42 -10.44
CA GLU A 91 4.89 28.43 -9.98
C GLU A 91 6.27 28.31 -10.66
N ILE A 92 6.76 27.07 -10.78
CA ILE A 92 8.03 26.80 -11.49
C ILE A 92 7.91 27.21 -12.96
N ALA A 93 6.80 26.87 -13.61
CA ALA A 93 6.55 27.22 -15.02
C ALA A 93 6.62 28.74 -15.25
N THR A 94 6.00 29.52 -14.38
CA THR A 94 6.06 30.98 -14.40
C THR A 94 7.50 31.50 -14.24
N VAL A 95 8.25 30.96 -13.28
CA VAL A 95 9.62 31.42 -13.00
C VAL A 95 10.63 31.06 -14.11
N VAL A 96 10.42 29.93 -14.80
CA VAL A 96 11.36 29.48 -15.87
C VAL A 96 10.89 29.84 -17.27
N GLY A 97 9.69 30.41 -17.43
CA GLY A 97 9.12 30.78 -18.72
C GLY A 97 8.79 29.58 -19.63
N LEU A 98 8.39 28.45 -19.06
CA LEU A 98 8.03 27.23 -19.80
C LEU A 98 6.59 26.81 -19.54
N PRO A 99 5.95 26.11 -20.50
CA PRO A 99 4.63 25.52 -20.26
C PRO A 99 4.64 24.56 -19.08
N VAL A 100 3.55 24.56 -18.28
CA VAL A 100 3.38 23.68 -17.12
C VAL A 100 3.57 22.19 -17.48
N ALA A 101 3.09 21.79 -18.67
CA ALA A 101 3.26 20.43 -19.18
C ALA A 101 4.74 20.05 -19.36
N THR A 102 5.55 20.98 -19.87
CA THR A 102 7.00 20.79 -20.05
C THR A 102 7.70 20.64 -18.70
N VAL A 103 7.38 21.51 -17.74
CA VAL A 103 7.89 21.41 -16.36
C VAL A 103 7.46 20.08 -15.74
N GLY A 104 6.21 19.66 -15.93
CA GLY A 104 5.71 18.37 -15.47
C GLY A 104 6.48 17.18 -16.05
N LEU A 105 6.84 17.20 -17.32
CA LEU A 105 7.67 16.18 -17.96
C LEU A 105 9.09 16.14 -17.38
N VAL A 106 9.70 17.30 -17.16
CA VAL A 106 11.03 17.39 -16.54
C VAL A 106 10.98 16.83 -15.12
N LEU A 107 10.02 17.26 -14.30
CA LEU A 107 9.83 16.76 -12.92
C LEU A 107 9.58 15.25 -12.89
N ARG A 108 8.87 14.70 -13.86
CA ARG A 108 8.64 13.26 -13.98
C ARG A 108 9.93 12.50 -14.24
N ARG A 109 10.77 13.00 -15.17
CA ARG A 109 12.09 12.41 -15.48
C ARG A 109 13.03 12.44 -14.28
N LEU A 110 12.92 13.49 -13.44
CA LEU A 110 13.69 13.63 -12.20
C LEU A 110 13.12 12.83 -11.02
N GLY A 111 11.97 12.16 -11.18
CA GLY A 111 11.27 11.49 -10.06
C GLY A 111 10.62 12.45 -9.06
N LEU A 112 10.52 13.75 -9.38
CA LEU A 112 10.07 14.82 -8.49
C LEU A 112 8.65 15.32 -8.79
N SER A 113 7.83 14.54 -9.48
CA SER A 113 6.45 14.92 -9.83
C SER A 113 5.59 15.25 -8.61
N ARG A 114 5.80 14.55 -7.49
CA ARG A 114 5.07 14.73 -6.25
C ARG A 114 5.97 15.32 -5.18
N LEU A 115 5.48 16.28 -4.40
CA LEU A 115 6.25 16.89 -3.29
C LEU A 115 6.72 15.87 -2.26
N ARG A 116 5.93 14.82 -2.02
CA ARG A 116 6.32 13.73 -1.13
C ARG A 116 7.58 12.95 -1.57
N ALA A 117 8.01 13.08 -2.84
CA ALA A 117 9.24 12.46 -3.33
C ALA A 117 10.50 13.19 -2.84
N LEU A 118 10.36 14.43 -2.34
CA LEU A 118 11.46 15.19 -1.73
C LEU A 118 11.88 14.62 -0.36
N GLU A 119 10.95 13.94 0.31
CA GLU A 119 11.17 13.29 1.60
C GLU A 119 10.73 11.83 1.45
N PRO A 120 11.60 10.93 1.01
CA PRO A 120 11.28 9.53 0.95
C PRO A 120 10.92 9.05 2.34
N ARG A 121 9.69 8.53 2.48
CA ARG A 121 9.25 7.97 3.75
C ARG A 121 10.16 6.80 4.09
N GLU A 122 10.71 6.80 5.29
CA GLU A 122 11.36 5.62 5.84
C GLU A 122 10.40 4.43 5.73
N ARG A 123 10.89 3.32 5.24
CA ARG A 123 10.09 2.10 5.18
C ARG A 123 9.76 1.70 6.61
N PRO A 124 8.49 1.56 6.99
CA PRO A 124 8.16 1.11 8.33
C PRO A 124 8.80 -0.25 8.56
N GLN A 125 9.57 -0.39 9.61
CA GLN A 125 10.05 -1.70 10.05
C GLN A 125 8.82 -2.51 10.44
N ARG A 126 8.54 -3.54 9.67
CA ARG A 126 7.47 -4.50 9.99
C ARG A 126 8.04 -5.46 11.01
N TYR A 127 7.44 -5.50 12.17
CA TYR A 127 7.68 -6.54 13.17
C TYR A 127 6.42 -7.37 13.31
N GLU A 128 6.59 -8.62 13.64
CA GLU A 128 5.55 -9.56 13.97
C GLU A 128 6.04 -10.39 15.14
N ARG A 129 5.21 -10.52 16.17
CA ARG A 129 5.55 -11.33 17.34
C ARG A 129 5.41 -12.80 17.01
N ALA A 130 6.24 -13.61 17.66
CA ALA A 130 6.27 -15.04 17.40
C ALA A 130 5.07 -15.76 18.02
N SER A 131 4.57 -15.24 19.14
CA SER A 131 3.57 -15.91 19.97
C SER A 131 2.29 -15.11 20.12
N ALA A 132 1.16 -15.81 20.13
CA ALA A 132 -0.12 -15.21 20.49
C ALA A 132 -0.09 -14.68 21.94
N GLY A 133 -0.63 -13.50 22.16
CA GLY A 133 -0.65 -12.83 23.46
C GLY A 133 0.62 -12.06 23.84
N GLU A 134 1.75 -12.31 23.19
CA GLU A 134 2.98 -11.57 23.45
C GLU A 134 2.77 -10.04 23.31
N LEU A 135 1.94 -9.64 22.39
CA LEU A 135 1.55 -8.25 22.20
C LEU A 135 0.15 -8.14 21.61
N VAL A 136 -0.72 -7.41 22.29
CA VAL A 136 -2.02 -7.01 21.72
C VAL A 136 -2.04 -5.50 21.48
N HIS A 137 -2.72 -5.07 20.44
CA HIS A 137 -2.93 -3.69 20.07
C HIS A 137 -4.35 -3.27 20.43
N ILE A 138 -4.50 -2.24 21.26
CA ILE A 138 -5.80 -1.67 21.65
C ILE A 138 -5.93 -0.27 21.07
N ASP A 139 -7.12 0.04 20.56
CA ASP A 139 -7.48 1.34 20.02
C ASP A 139 -8.99 1.53 20.08
N SER A 140 -9.45 2.75 19.91
CA SER A 140 -10.88 3.07 19.86
C SER A 140 -11.24 3.88 18.61
N LYS A 141 -12.49 3.75 18.18
CA LYS A 141 -13.04 4.51 17.06
C LYS A 141 -14.42 5.03 17.36
N ARG A 142 -14.54 6.36 17.39
CA ARG A 142 -15.83 7.03 17.58
C ARG A 142 -16.69 6.96 16.33
N PHE A 143 -17.96 6.60 16.52
CA PHE A 143 -19.02 6.60 15.53
C PHE A 143 -20.16 7.54 15.95
N VAL A 144 -20.72 8.24 14.97
CA VAL A 144 -21.98 8.96 15.17
C VAL A 144 -23.11 7.94 15.27
N ARG A 145 -23.99 8.07 16.29
CA ARG A 145 -25.23 7.32 16.38
C ARG A 145 -26.28 7.93 15.45
N PHE A 146 -27.17 7.10 14.96
CA PHE A 146 -28.28 7.52 14.13
C PHE A 146 -29.48 6.61 14.33
N ARG A 147 -30.70 7.18 14.25
CA ARG A 147 -31.96 6.45 14.40
C ARG A 147 -32.57 6.07 13.05
N GLN A 148 -32.18 6.76 11.99
CA GLN A 148 -32.66 6.56 10.62
C GLN A 148 -31.53 6.79 9.63
N VAL A 149 -31.69 6.28 8.41
CA VAL A 149 -30.71 6.44 7.31
C VAL A 149 -30.44 7.92 7.06
N GLY A 150 -29.20 8.29 6.87
CA GLY A 150 -28.77 9.69 6.69
C GLY A 150 -29.11 10.24 5.31
N HIS A 151 -29.19 11.56 5.21
CA HIS A 151 -29.52 12.30 3.98
C HIS A 151 -28.65 11.98 2.76
N ARG A 152 -27.45 11.51 2.96
CA ARG A 152 -26.54 11.08 1.86
C ARG A 152 -27.11 9.88 1.07
N ILE A 153 -28.07 9.16 1.62
CA ILE A 153 -28.66 7.99 0.97
C ILE A 153 -30.04 8.30 0.40
N HIS A 154 -30.87 9.06 1.14
CA HIS A 154 -32.22 9.40 0.67
C HIS A 154 -32.37 10.83 0.09
N GLY A 155 -31.30 11.65 0.10
CA GLY A 155 -31.30 13.01 -0.48
C GLY A 155 -31.93 14.11 0.37
N GLU A 156 -32.75 13.80 1.35
CA GLU A 156 -33.52 14.75 2.15
C GLU A 156 -32.77 15.25 3.38
N ARG A 157 -32.23 16.48 3.32
CA ARG A 157 -31.51 17.10 4.45
C ARG A 157 -32.38 17.37 5.68
N ALA A 158 -33.70 17.49 5.52
CA ALA A 158 -34.63 17.72 6.63
C ALA A 158 -34.72 16.54 7.59
N ARG A 159 -34.52 15.31 7.11
CA ARG A 159 -34.54 14.08 7.91
C ARG A 159 -33.19 13.84 8.59
N ARG A 160 -32.82 14.66 9.55
CA ARG A 160 -31.60 14.49 10.34
C ARG A 160 -31.89 13.82 11.68
N SER A 161 -31.06 12.84 12.06
CA SER A 161 -31.02 12.37 13.45
C SER A 161 -30.39 13.45 14.33
N ARG A 162 -31.17 14.11 15.16
CA ARG A 162 -30.70 15.13 16.10
C ARG A 162 -30.45 14.49 17.48
N ARG A 163 -29.44 14.96 18.22
CA ARG A 163 -29.16 14.60 19.63
C ARG A 163 -29.04 13.10 19.90
N VAL A 164 -28.47 12.32 18.97
CA VAL A 164 -28.32 10.87 19.14
C VAL A 164 -26.97 10.47 19.75
N GLY A 165 -26.02 11.41 19.88
CA GLY A 165 -24.71 11.18 20.50
C GLY A 165 -23.77 10.30 19.68
N PHE A 166 -22.84 9.68 20.38
CA PHE A 166 -21.79 8.85 19.82
C PHE A 166 -21.80 7.45 20.45
N GLU A 167 -21.14 6.52 19.81
CA GLU A 167 -20.73 5.23 20.34
C GLU A 167 -19.27 4.99 19.95
N HIS A 168 -18.56 4.21 20.72
CA HIS A 168 -17.13 3.99 20.57
C HIS A 168 -16.87 2.50 20.36
N LEU A 169 -16.29 2.16 19.20
CA LEU A 169 -15.82 0.81 18.94
C LEU A 169 -14.44 0.67 19.57
N HIS A 170 -14.34 -0.12 20.62
CA HIS A 170 -13.07 -0.55 21.18
C HIS A 170 -12.62 -1.83 20.49
N VAL A 171 -11.34 -1.91 20.15
CA VAL A 171 -10.73 -3.04 19.47
C VAL A 171 -9.50 -3.51 20.22
N CYS A 172 -9.31 -4.83 20.30
CA CYS A 172 -8.11 -5.49 20.79
C CYS A 172 -7.69 -6.52 19.74
N VAL A 173 -6.48 -6.37 19.20
CA VAL A 173 -5.99 -7.21 18.10
C VAL A 173 -4.64 -7.82 18.48
N ASP A 174 -4.53 -9.13 18.44
CA ASP A 174 -3.27 -9.82 18.68
C ASP A 174 -2.28 -9.60 17.53
N ASP A 175 -1.03 -9.36 17.91
CA ASP A 175 0.06 -9.05 16.97
C ASP A 175 0.42 -10.21 16.06
N ALA A 176 0.49 -11.42 16.59
CA ALA A 176 0.94 -12.63 15.86
C ALA A 176 -0.16 -13.24 15.00
N THR A 177 -1.36 -13.37 15.56
CA THR A 177 -2.47 -14.09 14.93
C THR A 177 -3.46 -13.20 14.21
N ARG A 178 -3.48 -11.89 14.51
CA ARG A 178 -4.53 -10.93 14.08
C ARG A 178 -5.92 -11.24 14.66
N LEU A 179 -6.04 -12.16 15.62
CA LEU A 179 -7.28 -12.37 16.35
C LEU A 179 -7.77 -11.05 16.92
N ALA A 180 -9.05 -10.79 16.80
CA ALA A 180 -9.64 -9.53 17.18
C ALA A 180 -10.84 -9.72 18.11
N TYR A 181 -10.84 -8.97 19.20
CA TYR A 181 -11.99 -8.77 20.09
C TYR A 181 -12.47 -7.33 19.99
N THR A 182 -13.78 -7.12 20.02
CA THR A 182 -14.36 -5.77 19.88
C THR A 182 -15.62 -5.61 20.70
N GLU A 183 -15.85 -4.36 21.14
CA GLU A 183 -17.08 -3.93 21.76
C GLU A 183 -17.50 -2.53 21.32
N LEU A 184 -18.80 -2.27 21.33
CA LEU A 184 -19.34 -0.93 21.20
C LEU A 184 -19.71 -0.41 22.58
N LEU A 185 -19.05 0.65 23.03
CA LEU A 185 -19.31 1.31 24.32
C LEU A 185 -19.96 2.69 24.10
N ALA A 186 -20.70 3.14 25.08
CA ALA A 186 -21.37 4.45 25.05
C ALA A 186 -20.36 5.61 25.26
N ALA A 187 -19.28 5.36 26.00
CA ALA A 187 -18.25 6.34 26.32
C ALA A 187 -16.84 5.79 26.02
N ASP A 188 -15.91 6.69 25.80
CA ASP A 188 -14.48 6.41 25.61
C ASP A 188 -13.71 7.05 26.79
N ASP A 189 -14.02 6.52 27.97
CA ASP A 189 -13.46 6.97 29.24
C ASP A 189 -12.57 5.89 29.90
N ALA A 190 -11.93 6.24 30.99
CA ALA A 190 -11.05 5.33 31.71
C ALA A 190 -11.78 4.08 32.23
N ALA A 191 -13.00 4.22 32.73
CA ALA A 191 -13.80 3.09 33.25
C ALA A 191 -14.18 2.12 32.12
N GLY A 192 -14.62 2.65 30.99
CA GLY A 192 -14.93 1.87 29.78
C GLY A 192 -13.70 1.13 29.25
N ALA A 193 -12.54 1.80 29.21
CA ALA A 193 -11.29 1.20 28.77
C ALA A 193 -10.80 0.07 29.68
N VAL A 194 -10.90 0.25 31.02
CA VAL A 194 -10.57 -0.78 32.00
C VAL A 194 -11.50 -1.99 31.87
N GLY A 195 -12.81 -1.74 31.83
CA GLY A 195 -13.79 -2.82 31.65
C GLY A 195 -13.57 -3.59 30.33
N PHE A 196 -13.31 -2.87 29.24
CA PHE A 196 -12.98 -3.48 27.95
C PHE A 196 -11.73 -4.36 28.04
N LEU A 197 -10.64 -3.86 28.64
CA LEU A 197 -9.39 -4.60 28.82
C LEU A 197 -9.62 -5.93 29.55
N GLY A 198 -10.37 -5.91 30.66
CA GLY A 198 -10.68 -7.11 31.44
C GLY A 198 -11.49 -8.14 30.63
N ARG A 199 -12.52 -7.70 29.91
CA ARG A 199 -13.32 -8.59 29.06
C ARG A 199 -12.56 -9.12 27.86
N ALA A 200 -11.70 -8.29 27.25
CA ALA A 200 -10.80 -8.73 26.18
C ALA A 200 -9.84 -9.82 26.68
N ALA A 201 -9.20 -9.60 27.85
CA ALA A 201 -8.31 -10.57 28.45
C ALA A 201 -9.02 -11.90 28.78
N ALA A 202 -10.23 -11.84 29.34
CA ALA A 202 -11.04 -13.04 29.59
C ALA A 202 -11.40 -13.77 28.29
N TRP A 203 -11.69 -13.03 27.21
CA TRP A 203 -11.98 -13.63 25.90
C TRP A 203 -10.76 -14.34 25.31
N PHE A 204 -9.58 -13.69 25.32
CA PHE A 204 -8.33 -14.30 24.88
C PHE A 204 -7.96 -15.50 25.76
N GLY A 205 -8.16 -15.40 27.07
CA GLY A 205 -7.92 -16.52 28.02
C GLY A 205 -8.73 -17.77 27.71
N ARG A 206 -10.01 -17.63 27.28
CA ARG A 206 -10.82 -18.78 26.82
C ARG A 206 -10.25 -19.47 25.56
N LEU A 207 -9.40 -18.80 24.80
CA LEU A 207 -8.70 -19.34 23.65
C LEU A 207 -7.26 -19.83 24.00
N GLY A 208 -6.94 -19.91 25.30
CA GLY A 208 -5.60 -20.32 25.77
C GLY A 208 -4.53 -19.24 25.56
N VAL A 209 -4.91 -17.99 25.31
CA VAL A 209 -3.98 -16.89 25.04
C VAL A 209 -3.88 -15.97 26.26
N GLN A 210 -2.72 -15.90 26.89
CA GLN A 210 -2.43 -14.95 27.96
C GLN A 210 -1.81 -13.68 27.38
N ILE A 211 -2.34 -12.52 27.76
CA ILE A 211 -1.83 -11.21 27.30
C ILE A 211 -0.65 -10.78 28.16
N GLU A 212 0.54 -10.69 27.54
CA GLU A 212 1.79 -10.26 28.20
C GLU A 212 2.02 -8.75 28.05
N ARG A 213 1.69 -8.19 26.88
CA ARG A 213 1.93 -6.78 26.57
C ARG A 213 0.73 -6.17 25.86
N VAL A 214 0.41 -4.94 26.23
CA VAL A 214 -0.67 -4.16 25.62
C VAL A 214 -0.08 -2.89 25.02
N MET A 215 -0.30 -2.67 23.72
CA MET A 215 0.08 -1.44 23.04
C MET A 215 -1.15 -0.57 22.81
N THR A 216 -1.04 0.71 23.22
CA THR A 216 -2.07 1.74 22.98
C THR A 216 -1.44 3.02 22.43
N ASP A 217 -2.26 3.94 21.98
CA ASP A 217 -1.86 5.34 21.84
C ASP A 217 -1.74 6.04 23.20
N ASN A 218 -1.60 7.37 23.19
CA ASN A 218 -1.49 8.18 24.40
C ASN A 218 -2.82 8.84 24.81
N ALA A 219 -3.99 8.27 24.42
CA ALA A 219 -5.28 8.79 24.82
C ALA A 219 -5.43 8.74 26.34
N PHE A 220 -6.17 9.71 26.89
CA PHE A 220 -6.35 9.88 28.34
C PHE A 220 -6.87 8.62 29.04
N ALA A 221 -7.79 7.90 28.40
CA ALA A 221 -8.33 6.65 28.94
C ALA A 221 -7.23 5.62 29.27
N TYR A 222 -6.24 5.47 28.38
CA TYR A 222 -5.15 4.49 28.51
C TYR A 222 -4.00 4.98 29.40
N THR A 223 -3.86 6.29 29.61
CA THR A 223 -2.84 6.85 30.50
C THR A 223 -3.32 7.00 31.94
N SER A 224 -4.61 6.75 32.23
CA SER A 224 -5.20 6.87 33.55
C SER A 224 -4.61 5.89 34.57
N HIS A 225 -4.58 6.31 35.85
CA HIS A 225 -4.11 5.45 36.93
C HIS A 225 -4.91 4.13 37.04
N ALA A 226 -6.21 4.17 36.79
CA ALA A 226 -7.08 2.99 36.81
C ALA A 226 -6.66 1.98 35.72
N TYR A 227 -6.37 2.44 34.50
CA TYR A 227 -5.93 1.57 33.42
C TYR A 227 -4.56 0.94 33.71
N GLN A 228 -3.62 1.73 34.26
CA GLN A 228 -2.32 1.23 34.68
C GLN A 228 -2.43 0.21 35.82
N ALA A 229 -3.33 0.42 36.78
CA ALA A 229 -3.62 -0.54 37.86
C ALA A 229 -4.18 -1.85 37.31
N ALA A 230 -5.12 -1.78 36.36
CA ALA A 230 -5.68 -2.97 35.70
C ALA A 230 -4.62 -3.78 34.96
N LEU A 231 -3.72 -3.13 34.23
CA LEU A 231 -2.60 -3.80 33.56
C LEU A 231 -1.67 -4.51 34.53
N ARG A 232 -1.31 -3.84 35.65
CA ARG A 232 -0.47 -4.45 36.70
C ARG A 232 -1.16 -5.67 37.33
N ALA A 233 -2.45 -5.58 37.62
CA ALA A 233 -3.23 -6.70 38.17
C ALA A 233 -3.28 -7.91 37.24
N MET A 234 -3.21 -7.69 35.91
CA MET A 234 -3.13 -8.74 34.90
C MET A 234 -1.70 -9.26 34.69
N GLY A 235 -0.68 -8.66 35.27
CA GLY A 235 0.73 -8.95 34.98
C GLY A 235 1.14 -8.49 33.57
N ALA A 236 0.37 -7.63 32.90
CA ALA A 236 0.65 -7.20 31.56
C ALA A 236 1.46 -5.89 31.48
N ARG A 237 2.46 -5.85 30.60
CA ARG A 237 3.29 -4.65 30.39
C ARG A 237 2.62 -3.68 29.41
N HIS A 238 2.52 -2.40 29.78
CA HIS A 238 2.02 -1.36 28.90
C HIS A 238 3.10 -0.83 27.96
N LEU A 239 2.81 -0.79 26.67
CA LEU A 239 3.62 -0.14 25.63
C LEU A 239 2.80 1.01 25.04
N ARG A 240 3.36 2.21 25.04
CA ARG A 240 2.72 3.38 24.43
C ARG A 240 3.43 3.78 23.14
N THR A 241 2.65 4.23 22.15
CA THR A 241 3.23 4.79 20.93
C THR A 241 4.05 6.04 21.26
N ARG A 242 5.17 6.24 20.58
CA ARG A 242 5.92 7.49 20.69
C ARG A 242 5.09 8.65 20.14
N PRO A 243 5.16 9.86 20.74
CA PRO A 243 4.51 11.03 20.17
C PRO A 243 4.88 11.20 18.70
N TYR A 244 3.93 11.61 17.88
CA TYR A 244 4.09 11.81 16.43
C TYR A 244 4.50 10.57 15.59
N THR A 245 4.48 9.38 16.18
CA THR A 245 4.77 8.11 15.50
C THR A 245 3.58 7.14 15.55
N PRO A 246 2.42 7.47 14.97
CA PRO A 246 1.20 6.66 15.06
C PRO A 246 1.36 5.26 14.45
N ARG A 247 2.37 5.05 13.61
CA ARG A 247 2.62 3.77 12.91
C ARG A 247 2.89 2.57 13.81
N THR A 248 3.19 2.79 15.10
CA THR A 248 3.44 1.70 16.04
C THR A 248 2.16 0.94 16.41
N ASN A 249 0.98 1.59 16.41
CA ASN A 249 -0.33 0.94 16.63
C ASN A 249 -1.03 0.53 15.32
N GLY A 250 -0.27 0.37 14.23
CA GLY A 250 -0.79 0.16 12.89
C GLY A 250 -1.65 -1.10 12.69
N LYS A 251 -1.60 -2.09 13.60
CA LYS A 251 -2.43 -3.30 13.51
C LYS A 251 -3.85 -3.03 13.97
N ALA A 252 -4.05 -2.30 15.08
CA ALA A 252 -5.36 -1.84 15.49
C ALA A 252 -5.95 -0.86 14.48
N GLU A 253 -5.17 0.12 14.01
CA GLU A 253 -5.61 1.06 12.97
C GLU A 253 -6.06 0.33 11.68
N ARG A 254 -5.29 -0.66 11.24
CA ARG A 254 -5.63 -1.45 10.04
C ARG A 254 -6.89 -2.26 10.27
N PHE A 255 -7.07 -2.82 11.46
CA PHE A 255 -8.27 -3.57 11.80
C PHE A 255 -9.49 -2.64 11.84
N ILE A 256 -9.37 -1.45 12.45
CA ILE A 256 -10.41 -0.41 12.42
C ILE A 256 -10.80 -0.07 10.98
N GLN A 257 -9.83 0.09 10.06
CA GLN A 257 -10.13 0.32 8.64
C GLN A 257 -10.90 -0.85 8.02
N THR A 258 -10.62 -2.08 8.43
CA THR A 258 -11.38 -3.26 8.00
C THR A 258 -12.80 -3.23 8.55
N CYS A 259 -12.98 -2.89 9.83
CA CYS A 259 -14.31 -2.69 10.44
C CYS A 259 -15.10 -1.61 9.69
N LEU A 260 -14.47 -0.50 9.32
CA LEU A 260 -15.14 0.57 8.56
C LEU A 260 -15.66 0.08 7.21
N ARG A 261 -14.85 -0.67 6.46
CA ARG A 261 -15.18 -1.12 5.10
C ARG A 261 -16.12 -2.32 5.08
N GLU A 262 -15.88 -3.30 5.94
CA GLU A 262 -16.51 -4.61 5.86
C GLU A 262 -17.69 -4.79 6.83
N TRP A 263 -17.85 -3.87 7.80
CA TRP A 263 -18.96 -3.82 8.74
C TRP A 263 -19.64 -2.46 8.73
N ALA A 264 -19.04 -1.41 9.31
CA ALA A 264 -19.72 -0.17 9.64
C ALA A 264 -20.37 0.57 8.45
N TYR A 265 -19.71 0.54 7.27
CA TYR A 265 -20.15 1.18 6.03
C TYR A 265 -20.31 0.21 4.87
N ARG A 266 -20.36 -1.10 5.13
CA ARG A 266 -20.56 -2.11 4.09
C ARG A 266 -21.88 -1.94 3.35
N ARG A 267 -22.91 -1.50 4.08
CA ARG A 267 -24.25 -1.20 3.56
C ARG A 267 -24.88 -0.06 4.35
N PRO A 268 -25.92 0.61 3.83
CA PRO A 268 -26.70 1.54 4.61
C PRO A 268 -27.51 0.78 5.66
N TYR A 269 -27.16 0.94 6.92
CA TYR A 269 -27.94 0.41 8.04
C TYR A 269 -29.11 1.33 8.36
N ARG A 270 -30.26 0.77 8.73
CA ARG A 270 -31.46 1.55 9.09
C ARG A 270 -31.25 2.37 10.36
N SER A 271 -30.46 1.87 11.32
CA SER A 271 -30.13 2.56 12.57
C SER A 271 -28.78 2.09 13.12
N SER A 272 -28.23 2.82 14.11
CA SER A 272 -27.05 2.39 14.86
C SER A 272 -27.29 1.06 15.58
N ALA A 273 -28.50 0.80 16.08
CA ALA A 273 -28.83 -0.48 16.73
C ALA A 273 -28.66 -1.65 15.72
N VAL A 274 -29.19 -1.51 14.51
CA VAL A 274 -29.02 -2.54 13.46
C VAL A 274 -27.54 -2.71 13.05
N ARG A 275 -26.77 -1.60 13.02
CA ARG A 275 -25.33 -1.67 12.81
C ARG A 275 -24.62 -2.42 13.92
N ALA A 276 -24.95 -2.11 15.18
CA ALA A 276 -24.40 -2.77 16.36
C ALA A 276 -24.72 -4.27 16.38
N ALA A 277 -25.96 -4.65 16.09
CA ALA A 277 -26.40 -6.05 16.03
C ALA A 277 -25.64 -6.88 14.96
N ALA A 278 -25.12 -6.24 13.93
CA ALA A 278 -24.31 -6.91 12.89
C ALA A 278 -22.83 -7.10 13.28
N LEU A 279 -22.35 -6.49 14.37
CA LEU A 279 -20.94 -6.56 14.78
C LEU A 279 -20.49 -7.97 15.17
N PRO A 280 -21.21 -8.73 16.00
CA PRO A 280 -20.78 -10.08 16.40
C PRO A 280 -20.55 -11.01 15.21
N GLY A 281 -21.50 -11.04 14.26
CA GLY A 281 -21.38 -11.86 13.06
C GLY A 281 -20.21 -11.43 12.16
N PHE A 282 -19.90 -10.14 12.10
CA PHE A 282 -18.72 -9.65 11.39
C PHE A 282 -17.43 -10.14 12.08
N ILE A 283 -17.32 -10.03 13.41
CA ILE A 283 -16.13 -10.44 14.15
C ILE A 283 -15.91 -11.95 14.07
N GLN A 284 -16.98 -12.74 14.19
CA GLN A 284 -16.89 -14.19 14.00
C GLN A 284 -16.32 -14.52 12.62
N ARG A 285 -16.91 -13.95 11.55
CA ARG A 285 -16.41 -14.15 10.18
C ARG A 285 -14.97 -13.67 10.02
N TYR A 286 -14.61 -12.52 10.63
CA TYR A 286 -13.24 -11.98 10.58
C TYR A 286 -12.24 -12.97 11.18
N ASN A 287 -12.55 -13.51 12.36
CA ASN A 287 -11.64 -14.41 13.08
C ASN A 287 -11.57 -15.82 12.48
N VAL A 288 -12.68 -16.34 11.95
CA VAL A 288 -12.81 -17.76 11.57
C VAL A 288 -12.68 -17.99 10.06
N GLU A 289 -13.15 -17.06 9.24
CA GLU A 289 -13.29 -17.31 7.80
C GLU A 289 -12.46 -16.36 6.94
N ARG A 290 -12.22 -15.13 7.41
CA ARG A 290 -11.63 -14.09 6.56
C ARG A 290 -10.16 -14.36 6.27
N PRO A 291 -9.76 -14.51 4.96
CA PRO A 291 -8.36 -14.70 4.61
C PRO A 291 -7.56 -13.41 4.82
N HIS A 292 -6.41 -13.53 5.47
CA HIS A 292 -5.48 -12.42 5.71
C HIS A 292 -4.22 -12.54 4.85
N THR A 293 -3.90 -11.50 4.10
CA THR A 293 -2.69 -11.48 3.26
C THR A 293 -1.41 -11.65 4.08
N SER A 294 -1.34 -11.03 5.28
CA SER A 294 -0.19 -11.18 6.18
C SER A 294 -0.08 -12.56 6.82
N LEU A 295 -1.14 -13.36 6.81
CA LEU A 295 -1.19 -14.73 7.35
C LEU A 295 -1.23 -15.78 6.23
N GLN A 296 -0.64 -15.49 5.07
CA GLN A 296 -0.65 -16.40 3.92
C GLN A 296 -2.06 -16.82 3.49
N ARG A 297 -3.01 -15.88 3.55
CA ARG A 297 -4.45 -16.05 3.27
C ARG A 297 -5.19 -16.97 4.26
N ARG A 298 -4.61 -17.29 5.41
CA ARG A 298 -5.31 -18.02 6.49
C ARG A 298 -6.13 -17.04 7.35
N PRO A 299 -7.24 -17.48 7.96
CA PRO A 299 -7.94 -16.69 8.96
C PRO A 299 -7.18 -16.64 10.29
N PRO A 300 -7.45 -15.63 11.14
CA PRO A 300 -6.78 -15.45 12.43
C PRO A 300 -6.81 -16.67 13.35
N LEU A 301 -7.96 -17.33 13.45
CA LEU A 301 -8.10 -18.52 14.33
C LEU A 301 -7.24 -19.70 13.84
N ALA A 302 -7.18 -19.92 12.53
CA ALA A 302 -6.31 -20.98 11.98
C ALA A 302 -4.83 -20.72 12.31
N ARG A 303 -4.41 -19.44 12.31
CA ARG A 303 -3.05 -19.08 12.72
C ARG A 303 -2.81 -19.33 14.21
N LEU A 304 -3.81 -19.10 15.07
CA LEU A 304 -3.69 -19.42 16.50
C LEU A 304 -3.48 -20.93 16.72
N LEU A 305 -4.28 -21.78 16.06
CA LEU A 305 -4.18 -23.24 16.18
C LEU A 305 -2.79 -23.74 15.73
N GLU A 306 -2.31 -23.24 14.60
CA GLU A 306 -0.96 -23.56 14.10
C GLU A 306 0.16 -23.19 15.11
N LEU A 307 0.07 -22.00 15.73
CA LEU A 307 1.05 -21.59 16.74
C LEU A 307 0.95 -22.41 18.03
N GLY A 308 -0.23 -22.94 18.35
CA GLY A 308 -0.44 -23.85 19.45
C GLY A 308 0.23 -25.22 19.21
N GLU A 309 0.05 -25.79 18.01
CA GLU A 309 0.66 -27.06 17.60
C GLU A 309 2.19 -27.00 17.55
N GLN A 310 2.78 -25.85 17.19
CA GLN A 310 4.23 -25.68 17.18
C GLN A 310 4.88 -25.59 18.57
N ARG A 311 4.08 -25.48 19.63
CA ARG A 311 4.52 -25.37 21.03
C ARG A 311 4.29 -26.64 21.84
N ALA A 312 3.45 -27.56 21.37
CA ALA A 312 3.20 -28.87 21.94
C ALA A 312 4.25 -29.89 21.45
#